data_10f7319f341490fb970416beea048a75
#
_entry.id   10f7319f341490fb970416beea048a75
#
_cell.length_a   1.000
_cell.length_b   1.000
_cell.length_c   1.000
_cell.angle_alpha   90.00
_cell.angle_beta   90.00
_cell.angle_gamma   90.00
#
_symmetry.space_group_name_H-M   'P 1'
#
loop_
_entity.id
_entity.type
_entity.pdbx_description
1 polymer ?
#
loop_
_entity_poly.entity_id
_entity_poly.type
_entity_poly.pdbx_seq_one_letter_code
_entity_poly.pdbx_strand_id
1 'polypeptide(L)'
;MAGCGATNFGGTFAISTTAANDDLTLSEFLGLTYIEVPNLVTADSTGVTQNIVTDSTWDRPVVCKGKGEANGGDPNVEFQDTPSAGMDLFMAAAAYDNTNNYACVFTWADGSEEYNRGLVTGPQRTKGGNEDFKHVIFTLGLQQPPEVVEAASV
;
A
#
# COMPACT_ATOMS: atom_id res chain seq x y z
N MET A 1 10.54 14.76 -27.70
CA MET A 1 9.64 13.59 -27.62
C MET A 1 9.82 12.90 -26.27
N ALA A 2 8.73 12.65 -25.58
CA ALA A 2 8.80 11.92 -24.32
C ALA A 2 9.01 10.43 -24.60
N GLY A 3 9.86 9.77 -23.81
CA GLY A 3 10.03 8.32 -23.87
C GLY A 3 8.88 7.59 -23.19
N CYS A 4 8.91 6.26 -23.22
CA CYS A 4 7.96 5.44 -22.51
C CYS A 4 8.23 5.51 -21.00
N GLY A 5 7.17 5.42 -20.20
CA GLY A 5 7.30 5.31 -18.77
C GLY A 5 7.89 3.95 -18.36
N ALA A 6 8.34 3.87 -17.11
CA ALA A 6 8.86 2.63 -16.55
C ALA A 6 7.72 1.65 -16.26
N THR A 7 8.04 0.36 -16.34
CA THR A 7 7.13 -0.70 -15.89
C THR A 7 7.37 -0.99 -14.41
N ASN A 8 6.49 -1.78 -13.81
CA ASN A 8 6.66 -2.22 -12.42
C ASN A 8 7.65 -3.38 -12.26
N PHE A 9 8.28 -3.83 -13.35
CA PHE A 9 9.24 -4.91 -13.31
C PHE A 9 10.42 -4.56 -12.41
N GLY A 10 10.78 -5.47 -11.52
CA GLY A 10 11.85 -5.25 -10.55
C GLY A 10 11.41 -4.54 -9.27
N GLY A 11 10.12 -4.21 -9.15
CA GLY A 11 9.59 -3.63 -7.92
C GLY A 11 9.52 -4.64 -6.78
N THR A 12 9.61 -4.14 -5.54
CA THR A 12 9.57 -4.97 -4.33
C THR A 12 8.60 -4.39 -3.31
N PHE A 13 8.17 -5.24 -2.38
CA PHE A 13 7.33 -4.86 -1.25
C PHE A 13 7.98 -5.31 0.05
N ALA A 14 7.96 -4.46 1.05
CA ALA A 14 8.49 -4.79 2.37
C ALA A 14 7.54 -4.28 3.46
N ILE A 15 7.58 -4.94 4.62
CA ILE A 15 6.77 -4.58 5.78
C ILE A 15 7.70 -4.28 6.97
N SER A 16 7.29 -3.35 7.83
CA SER A 16 8.04 -3.02 9.03
C SER A 16 8.05 -4.16 10.04
N THR A 17 9.14 -4.30 10.78
CA THR A 17 9.30 -5.31 11.82
C THR A 17 8.53 -4.97 13.10
N THR A 18 8.11 -3.70 13.25
CA THR A 18 7.40 -3.22 14.43
C THR A 18 6.09 -2.56 14.03
N ALA A 19 5.12 -2.58 14.95
CA ALA A 19 3.85 -1.91 14.73
C ALA A 19 4.01 -0.39 14.76
N ALA A 20 3.17 0.31 14.00
CA ALA A 20 3.15 1.76 13.90
C ALA A 20 1.70 2.24 13.98
N ASN A 21 1.21 2.50 15.18
CA ASN A 21 -0.20 2.78 15.41
C ASN A 21 -0.57 4.27 15.31
N ASP A 22 0.41 5.15 15.24
CA ASP A 22 0.20 6.59 15.05
C ASP A 22 0.68 7.02 13.67
N ASP A 23 0.16 8.15 13.18
CA ASP A 23 0.59 8.70 11.89
C ASP A 23 2.09 8.97 11.90
N LEU A 24 2.74 8.63 10.79
CA LEU A 24 4.18 8.75 10.64
C LEU A 24 4.54 9.84 9.64
N THR A 25 5.60 10.58 9.96
CA THR A 25 6.25 11.47 8.99
C THR A 25 7.21 10.67 8.13
N LEU A 26 7.70 11.27 7.04
CA LEU A 26 8.67 10.59 6.17
C LEU A 26 9.92 10.17 6.92
N SER A 27 10.44 11.03 7.82
CA SER A 27 11.62 10.68 8.64
C SER A 27 11.36 9.48 9.52
N GLU A 28 10.17 9.37 10.09
CA GLU A 28 9.78 8.24 10.94
C GLU A 28 9.65 6.96 10.12
N PHE A 29 9.09 7.02 8.91
CA PHE A 29 9.08 5.88 7.99
C PHE A 29 10.50 5.41 7.65
N LEU A 30 11.40 6.33 7.35
CA LEU A 30 12.78 6.00 7.00
C LEU A 30 13.55 5.41 8.18
N GLY A 31 13.16 5.71 9.41
CA GLY A 31 13.77 5.19 10.62
C GLY A 31 13.37 3.78 11.00
N LEU A 32 12.35 3.21 10.35
CA LEU A 32 11.88 1.85 10.64
C LEU A 32 12.72 0.81 9.90
N THR A 33 12.75 -0.40 10.45
CA THR A 33 13.41 -1.54 9.81
C THR A 33 12.36 -2.35 9.04
N TYR A 34 12.64 -2.65 7.78
CA TYR A 34 11.72 -3.38 6.91
C TYR A 34 12.32 -4.72 6.49
N ILE A 35 11.44 -5.71 6.30
CA ILE A 35 11.81 -7.00 5.73
C ILE A 35 11.03 -7.19 4.44
N GLU A 36 11.72 -7.53 3.36
CA GLU A 36 11.10 -7.76 2.06
C GLU A 36 10.20 -8.98 2.08
N VAL A 37 9.00 -8.84 1.51
CA VAL A 37 8.09 -9.95 1.22
C VAL A 37 8.30 -10.32 -0.25
N PRO A 38 8.90 -11.49 -0.54
CA PRO A 38 9.30 -11.82 -1.91
C PRO A 38 8.13 -12.25 -2.79
N ASN A 39 8.37 -12.24 -4.09
CA ASN A 39 7.47 -12.77 -5.12
C ASN A 39 6.13 -12.03 -5.21
N LEU A 40 6.21 -10.70 -5.17
CA LEU A 40 5.04 -9.85 -5.44
C LEU A 40 4.56 -10.08 -6.87
N VAL A 41 3.27 -10.41 -7.01
CA VAL A 41 2.64 -10.63 -8.31
C VAL A 41 1.94 -9.36 -8.78
N THR A 42 1.10 -8.80 -7.92
CA THR A 42 0.33 -7.59 -8.27
C THR A 42 -0.07 -6.83 -7.01
N ALA A 43 -0.27 -5.54 -7.17
CA ALA A 43 -0.75 -4.67 -6.10
C ALA A 43 -1.74 -3.67 -6.71
N ASP A 44 -2.79 -3.38 -5.97
CA ASP A 44 -3.77 -2.37 -6.38
C ASP A 44 -3.22 -0.96 -6.19
N SER A 45 -3.89 0.00 -6.80
CA SER A 45 -3.54 1.41 -6.68
C SER A 45 -3.64 1.89 -5.24
N THR A 46 -2.71 2.72 -4.84
CA THR A 46 -2.70 3.39 -3.54
C THR A 46 -2.90 4.88 -3.72
N GLY A 47 -3.33 5.54 -2.67
CA GLY A 47 -3.55 6.98 -2.69
C GLY A 47 -4.85 7.32 -1.99
N VAL A 48 -4.96 8.57 -1.57
CA VAL A 48 -6.14 9.05 -0.85
C VAL A 48 -7.20 9.50 -1.84
N THR A 49 -8.44 9.07 -1.62
CA THR A 49 -9.60 9.60 -2.32
C THR A 49 -10.40 10.48 -1.38
N GLN A 50 -11.00 11.53 -1.91
CA GLN A 50 -11.84 12.42 -1.13
C GLN A 50 -13.20 12.60 -1.80
N ASN A 51 -14.23 12.68 -0.98
CA ASN A 51 -15.56 13.00 -1.45
C ASN A 51 -15.64 14.48 -1.81
N ILE A 52 -16.35 14.78 -2.89
CA ILE A 52 -16.69 16.15 -3.24
C ILE A 52 -18.08 16.43 -2.70
N VAL A 53 -18.18 17.43 -1.82
CA VAL A 53 -19.48 17.88 -1.31
C VAL A 53 -19.90 19.12 -2.07
N THR A 54 -21.20 19.22 -2.35
CA THR A 54 -21.75 20.34 -3.10
C THR A 54 -22.83 21.03 -2.29
N ASP A 55 -22.91 22.33 -2.42
CA ASP A 55 -23.95 23.14 -1.81
C ASP A 55 -24.41 24.18 -2.83
N SER A 56 -25.71 24.39 -2.96
CA SER A 56 -26.24 25.38 -3.88
C SER A 56 -26.98 26.48 -3.13
N THR A 57 -26.77 27.72 -3.54
CA THR A 57 -27.47 28.88 -2.99
C THR A 57 -28.14 29.64 -4.12
N TRP A 58 -29.17 30.39 -3.79
CA TRP A 58 -30.00 31.06 -4.80
C TRP A 58 -29.27 32.23 -5.47
N ASP A 59 -28.26 32.77 -4.81
CA ASP A 59 -27.51 33.94 -5.30
C ASP A 59 -26.31 33.58 -6.18
N ARG A 60 -26.09 32.28 -6.43
CA ARG A 60 -24.98 31.80 -7.25
C ARG A 60 -25.48 30.94 -8.41
N PRO A 61 -25.03 31.24 -9.64
CA PRO A 61 -25.43 30.41 -10.81
C PRO A 61 -24.74 29.06 -10.87
N VAL A 62 -23.63 28.88 -10.14
CA VAL A 62 -22.86 27.61 -10.10
C VAL A 62 -22.77 27.17 -8.67
N VAL A 63 -22.98 25.86 -8.42
CA VAL A 63 -22.94 25.28 -7.08
C VAL A 63 -21.52 25.39 -6.48
N CYS A 64 -21.48 25.58 -5.16
CA CYS A 64 -20.22 25.53 -4.41
C CYS A 64 -19.80 24.07 -4.22
N LYS A 65 -18.52 23.83 -4.35
CA LYS A 65 -17.93 22.49 -4.11
C LYS A 65 -16.81 22.59 -3.10
N GLY A 66 -16.72 21.58 -2.25
CA GLY A 66 -15.66 21.46 -1.26
C GLY A 66 -15.20 20.03 -1.16
N LYS A 67 -14.05 19.84 -0.54
CA LYS A 67 -13.52 18.52 -0.25
C LYS A 67 -14.13 18.02 1.05
N GLY A 68 -14.69 16.83 1.01
CA GLY A 68 -15.24 16.16 2.19
C GLY A 68 -14.27 15.19 2.80
N GLU A 69 -14.80 14.10 3.33
CA GLU A 69 -14.02 13.06 3.99
C GLU A 69 -13.04 12.39 3.05
N ALA A 70 -11.83 12.12 3.53
CA ALA A 70 -10.77 11.43 2.79
C ALA A 70 -10.64 9.99 3.26
N ASN A 71 -10.32 9.09 2.33
CA ASN A 71 -10.15 7.67 2.61
C ASN A 71 -8.86 7.18 1.95
N GLY A 72 -8.01 6.51 2.75
CA GLY A 72 -6.76 5.92 2.26
C GLY A 72 -6.95 4.71 1.37
N GLY A 73 -8.13 4.08 1.42
CA GLY A 73 -8.45 2.91 0.59
C GLY A 73 -8.00 1.59 1.20
N ASP A 74 -8.41 0.53 0.53
CA ASP A 74 -8.16 -0.84 0.96
C ASP A 74 -7.53 -1.65 -0.20
N PRO A 75 -6.30 -1.32 -0.61
CA PRO A 75 -5.66 -2.02 -1.74
C PRO A 75 -5.31 -3.46 -1.40
N ASN A 76 -5.42 -4.33 -2.39
CA ASN A 76 -4.99 -5.72 -2.28
C ASN A 76 -3.56 -5.85 -2.80
N VAL A 77 -2.78 -6.71 -2.15
CA VAL A 77 -1.46 -7.12 -2.63
C VAL A 77 -1.43 -8.64 -2.74
N GLU A 78 -0.95 -9.14 -3.86
CA GLU A 78 -0.91 -10.57 -4.16
C GLU A 78 0.52 -11.03 -4.33
N PHE A 79 0.85 -12.16 -3.71
CA PHE A 79 2.18 -12.78 -3.74
C PHE A 79 2.07 -14.24 -4.13
N GLN A 80 3.14 -14.81 -4.70
CA GLN A 80 3.28 -16.26 -4.72
C GLN A 80 3.56 -16.73 -3.28
N ASP A 81 2.89 -17.79 -2.87
CA ASP A 81 3.03 -18.34 -1.52
C ASP A 81 4.38 -19.03 -1.38
N THR A 82 5.37 -18.28 -0.91
CA THR A 82 6.73 -18.75 -0.74
C THR A 82 7.17 -18.57 0.71
N PRO A 83 7.65 -19.62 1.39
CA PRO A 83 8.15 -19.47 2.76
C PRO A 83 9.34 -18.52 2.82
N SER A 84 9.27 -17.53 3.71
CA SER A 84 10.35 -16.58 3.94
C SER A 84 10.11 -15.84 5.26
N ALA A 85 11.12 -15.18 5.79
CA ALA A 85 10.99 -14.37 7.00
C ALA A 85 10.01 -13.21 6.78
N GLY A 86 10.04 -12.60 5.60
CA GLY A 86 9.11 -11.51 5.25
C GLY A 86 7.68 -11.99 5.17
N MET A 87 7.45 -13.15 4.56
CA MET A 87 6.11 -13.73 4.45
C MET A 87 5.58 -14.12 5.84
N ASP A 88 6.42 -14.68 6.70
CA ASP A 88 6.02 -15.04 8.07
C ASP A 88 5.64 -13.80 8.87
N LEU A 89 6.39 -12.73 8.76
CA LEU A 89 6.09 -11.45 9.42
C LEU A 89 4.78 -10.86 8.90
N PHE A 90 4.56 -10.92 7.60
CA PHE A 90 3.34 -10.41 6.97
C PHE A 90 2.11 -11.21 7.40
N MET A 91 2.25 -12.53 7.48
CA MET A 91 1.19 -13.41 7.99
C MET A 91 0.84 -13.10 9.45
N ALA A 92 1.85 -12.84 10.28
CA ALA A 92 1.65 -12.47 11.69
C ALA A 92 0.94 -11.12 11.80
N ALA A 93 1.29 -10.16 10.96
CA ALA A 93 0.63 -8.85 10.92
C ALA A 93 -0.84 -8.97 10.46
N ALA A 94 -1.13 -9.94 9.60
CA ALA A 94 -2.46 -10.16 9.04
C ALA A 94 -3.36 -11.02 9.93
N ALA A 95 -2.87 -11.56 11.06
CA ALA A 95 -3.67 -12.39 11.97
C ALA A 95 -4.93 -11.61 12.41
N TYR A 96 -6.07 -12.29 12.42
CA TYR A 96 -7.36 -11.62 12.63
C TYR A 96 -7.47 -10.93 14.00
N ASP A 97 -6.72 -11.42 14.99
CA ASP A 97 -6.67 -10.84 16.33
C ASP A 97 -5.59 -9.75 16.50
N ASN A 98 -4.77 -9.51 15.47
CA ASN A 98 -3.77 -8.48 15.49
C ASN A 98 -4.36 -7.18 14.94
N THR A 99 -4.62 -6.21 15.81
CA THR A 99 -5.25 -4.93 15.46
C THR A 99 -4.23 -3.79 15.24
N ASN A 100 -2.93 -4.10 15.25
CA ASN A 100 -1.89 -3.10 15.06
C ASN A 100 -1.78 -2.67 13.59
N ASN A 101 -1.39 -1.41 13.40
CA ASN A 101 -1.03 -0.89 12.08
C ASN A 101 0.45 -1.16 11.82
N TYR A 102 0.79 -1.37 10.57
CA TYR A 102 2.18 -1.60 10.14
C TYR A 102 2.52 -0.67 8.98
N ALA A 103 3.79 -0.29 8.91
CA ALA A 103 4.30 0.46 7.78
C ALA A 103 4.72 -0.50 6.67
N CYS A 104 4.44 -0.13 5.44
CA CYS A 104 4.77 -0.91 4.26
C CYS A 104 5.45 -0.01 3.24
N VAL A 105 6.36 -0.56 2.45
CA VAL A 105 7.05 0.20 1.42
C VAL A 105 7.03 -0.57 0.10
N PHE A 106 6.65 0.14 -0.98
CA PHE A 106 6.82 -0.31 -2.35
C PHE A 106 8.06 0.36 -2.92
N THR A 107 8.98 -0.41 -3.46
CA THR A 107 10.21 0.11 -4.07
C THR A 107 10.22 -0.28 -5.54
N TRP A 108 10.42 0.68 -6.43
CA TRP A 108 10.54 0.43 -7.86
C TRP A 108 12.00 0.29 -8.27
N ALA A 109 12.22 -0.29 -9.45
CA ALA A 109 13.57 -0.56 -9.95
C ALA A 109 14.42 0.71 -10.14
N ASP A 110 13.79 1.85 -10.33
CA ASP A 110 14.49 3.15 -10.46
C ASP A 110 14.94 3.74 -9.12
N GLY A 111 14.57 3.10 -8.00
CA GLY A 111 14.91 3.54 -6.65
C GLY A 111 13.87 4.41 -5.98
N SER A 112 12.77 4.74 -6.66
CA SER A 112 11.68 5.47 -6.01
C SER A 112 10.95 4.55 -5.03
N GLU A 113 10.43 5.13 -3.95
CA GLU A 113 9.77 4.39 -2.87
C GLU A 113 8.47 5.07 -2.47
N GLU A 114 7.48 4.27 -2.12
CA GLU A 114 6.22 4.75 -1.57
C GLU A 114 5.96 4.06 -0.24
N TYR A 115 5.80 4.86 0.82
CA TYR A 115 5.56 4.37 2.18
C TYR A 115 4.09 4.54 2.53
N ASN A 116 3.49 3.49 3.07
CA ASN A 116 2.11 3.46 3.52
C ASN A 116 2.03 2.89 4.93
N ARG A 117 0.99 3.25 5.65
CA ARG A 117 0.73 2.72 7.00
C ARG A 117 -0.73 2.30 7.09
N GLY A 118 -0.97 1.13 7.64
CA GLY A 118 -2.33 0.68 7.83
C GLY A 118 -2.43 -0.71 8.43
N LEU A 119 -3.66 -1.18 8.51
CA LEU A 119 -3.99 -2.52 8.95
C LEU A 119 -3.66 -3.52 7.86
N VAL A 120 -3.29 -4.73 8.25
CA VAL A 120 -3.08 -5.84 7.32
C VAL A 120 -4.11 -6.92 7.61
N THR A 121 -4.85 -7.33 6.60
CA THR A 121 -5.86 -8.37 6.73
C THR A 121 -5.64 -9.49 5.71
N GLY A 122 -6.19 -10.66 5.99
CA GLY A 122 -6.02 -11.84 5.18
C GLY A 122 -5.25 -12.91 5.93
N PRO A 123 -4.58 -13.84 5.26
CA PRO A 123 -4.52 -13.97 3.81
C PRO A 123 -5.74 -14.68 3.23
N GLN A 124 -6.03 -14.38 1.98
CA GLN A 124 -6.92 -15.21 1.17
C GLN A 124 -6.03 -16.02 0.22
N ARG A 125 -6.25 -17.32 0.19
CA ARG A 125 -5.46 -18.21 -0.63
C ARG A 125 -6.22 -18.58 -1.89
N THR A 126 -5.59 -18.36 -3.03
CA THR A 126 -6.19 -18.76 -4.31
C THR A 126 -6.04 -20.26 -4.50
N LYS A 127 -7.02 -20.84 -5.14
CA LYS A 127 -7.01 -22.25 -5.52
C LYS A 127 -7.20 -22.32 -7.04
N GLY A 128 -6.38 -23.08 -7.67
CA GLY A 128 -6.44 -23.24 -9.12
C GLY A 128 -6.30 -24.69 -9.50
N GLY A 129 -5.91 -24.94 -10.74
CA GLY A 129 -5.59 -26.26 -11.22
C GLY A 129 -4.21 -26.70 -10.77
N ASN A 130 -3.84 -27.92 -11.13
CA ASN A 130 -2.56 -28.50 -10.73
C ASN A 130 -1.34 -27.84 -11.39
N GLU A 131 -1.56 -27.03 -12.42
CA GLU A 131 -0.49 -26.27 -13.10
C GLU A 131 -0.41 -24.81 -12.63
N ASP A 132 -1.28 -24.40 -11.71
CA ASP A 132 -1.30 -23.04 -11.19
C ASP A 132 -0.44 -22.92 -9.95
N PHE A 133 0.27 -21.81 -9.82
CA PHE A 133 1.01 -21.51 -8.61
C PHE A 133 0.05 -21.09 -7.50
N LYS A 134 0.41 -21.41 -6.25
CA LYS A 134 -0.34 -20.93 -5.09
C LYS A 134 -0.05 -19.46 -4.86
N HIS A 135 -1.09 -18.66 -4.74
CA HIS A 135 -0.98 -17.25 -4.42
C HIS A 135 -1.68 -16.95 -3.10
N VAL A 136 -1.23 -15.90 -2.44
CA VAL A 136 -1.88 -15.34 -1.25
C VAL A 136 -2.19 -13.88 -1.51
N ILE A 137 -3.36 -13.44 -1.09
CA ILE A 137 -3.82 -12.07 -1.27
C ILE A 137 -4.06 -11.46 0.11
N PHE A 138 -3.44 -10.33 0.35
CA PHE A 138 -3.63 -9.54 1.57
C PHE A 138 -4.32 -8.23 1.22
N THR A 139 -5.14 -7.73 2.12
CA THR A 139 -5.77 -6.42 1.99
C THR A 139 -5.18 -5.48 3.02
N LEU A 140 -4.73 -4.33 2.56
CA LEU A 140 -4.20 -3.28 3.43
C LEU A 140 -5.29 -2.24 3.67
N GLY A 141 -5.59 -1.94 4.93
CA GLY A 141 -6.50 -0.85 5.28
C GLY A 141 -5.69 0.39 5.61
N LEU A 142 -5.44 1.24 4.62
CA LEU A 142 -4.53 2.38 4.77
C LEU A 142 -5.14 3.47 5.64
N GLN A 143 -4.35 3.98 6.59
CA GLN A 143 -4.78 4.90 7.63
C GLN A 143 -4.26 6.33 7.46
N GLN A 144 -3.37 6.55 6.49
CA GLN A 144 -2.84 7.87 6.22
C GLN A 144 -2.45 8.00 4.75
N PRO A 145 -2.29 9.23 4.23
CA PRO A 145 -1.80 9.43 2.86
C PRO A 145 -0.40 8.83 2.68
N PRO A 146 -0.08 8.31 1.48
CA PRO A 146 1.25 7.75 1.24
C PRO A 146 2.32 8.84 1.22
N GLU A 147 3.53 8.47 1.68
CA GLU A 147 4.72 9.30 1.57
C GLU A 147 5.59 8.75 0.44
N VAL A 148 5.94 9.57 -0.51
CA VAL A 148 6.68 9.16 -1.71
C VAL A 148 8.08 9.76 -1.71
N VAL A 149 9.09 8.91 -1.96
CA VAL A 149 10.46 9.34 -2.16
C VAL A 149 10.79 9.09 -3.63
N GLU A 150 11.04 10.15 -4.36
CA GLU A 150 11.39 10.04 -5.77
C GLU A 150 12.81 9.50 -5.94
N ALA A 151 13.05 8.86 -7.09
CA ALA A 151 14.39 8.40 -7.43
C ALA A 151 15.34 9.60 -7.53
N ALA A 152 16.60 9.39 -7.10
CA ALA A 152 17.61 10.44 -7.19
C ALA A 152 17.86 10.80 -8.65
N SER A 153 17.87 12.09 -8.95
CA SER A 153 18.25 12.60 -10.27
C SER A 153 19.74 12.41 -10.46
N VAL A 154 20.15 11.97 -11.64
CA VAL A 154 21.55 11.77 -11.99
C VAL A 154 22.01 12.85 -12.95
#